data_4d133dc955d46b0e8c018a388b7cea88
#
_entry.id   4d133dc955d46b0e8c018a388b7cea88
#
_cell.length_a   1.000
_cell.length_b   1.000
_cell.length_c   1.000
_cell.angle_alpha   90.00
_cell.angle_beta   90.00
_cell.angle_gamma   90.00
#
_symmetry.space_group_name_H-M   'P 1'
#
loop_
_entity.id
_entity.type
_entity.pdbx_description
1 polymer ?
#
loop_
_entity_poly.entity_id
_entity_poly.type
_entity_poly.pdbx_seq_one_letter_code
_entity_poly.pdbx_strand_id
1 'polypeptide(L)'
;MKMPNARTLLSAAALIAAGLAAVPAEAADLVLYTSQPNEDAQATVDGFMAANPGIAVDWVRDGTPKIMAKLQAEIQAGNPVADVLLIADTVTLERLKEDGKLMAYKSPEAANYDPALYDADGAYYSTKLITTGIVYNTAASLKPTSWKDLAKPEAKGLVIMPSPLASGAALIHAQTLAGVDGLGWDYYKALAQNGAVAAGGNGQVLKSVASGEKAYGMIVDYMPLREKAKGAPLEFVFPEEGVSAVTEPVAILSSTKHADAARKFVDYVLSEKGQQGFVKLGYIPARNGMAAPEGFPPRDKIKVLPLNAAAALKASDQDLKTFSSLYGAN
;
A
#
# COMPACT_ATOMS: atom_id res chain seq x y z
N MET A 1 -36.54 87.27 -6.06
CA MET A 1 -35.62 87.31 -4.90
C MET A 1 -34.64 86.15 -5.01
N LYS A 2 -33.37 86.44 -4.92
CA LYS A 2 -32.21 85.68 -5.41
C LYS A 2 -32.04 84.26 -4.86
N MET A 3 -31.77 83.27 -5.76
CA MET A 3 -31.12 81.99 -5.43
C MET A 3 -29.60 82.15 -5.22
N PRO A 4 -28.94 81.35 -4.44
CA PRO A 4 -27.55 81.04 -4.65
C PRO A 4 -27.29 79.57 -4.91
N ASN A 5 -26.53 79.41 -5.92
CA ASN A 5 -25.61 78.34 -6.42
C ASN A 5 -25.30 77.10 -5.55
N ALA A 6 -25.55 75.95 -6.18
CA ALA A 6 -25.00 74.68 -5.82
C ALA A 6 -23.55 74.62 -6.27
N ARG A 7 -22.63 74.35 -5.34
CA ARG A 7 -21.24 73.90 -5.62
C ARG A 7 -21.15 72.41 -5.56
N THR A 8 -20.86 71.87 -6.70
CA THR A 8 -20.50 70.46 -6.93
C THR A 8 -19.19 70.07 -6.22
N LEU A 9 -19.24 69.10 -5.31
CA LEU A 9 -18.09 68.46 -4.77
C LEU A 9 -17.94 67.11 -5.50
N LEU A 10 -16.96 67.02 -6.39
CA LEU A 10 -16.46 65.76 -6.93
C LEU A 10 -15.57 65.05 -5.86
N SER A 11 -16.07 63.97 -5.31
CA SER A 11 -15.26 63.04 -4.52
C SER A 11 -14.67 61.99 -5.44
N ALA A 12 -13.37 62.04 -5.67
CA ALA A 12 -12.61 61.01 -6.37
C ALA A 12 -12.45 59.81 -5.44
N ALA A 13 -13.18 58.74 -5.71
CA ALA A 13 -12.95 57.43 -5.10
C ALA A 13 -11.81 56.72 -5.86
N ALA A 14 -10.61 56.70 -5.28
CA ALA A 14 -9.50 55.90 -5.78
C ALA A 14 -9.77 54.43 -5.44
N LEU A 15 -10.16 53.63 -6.43
CA LEU A 15 -10.16 52.15 -6.33
C LEU A 15 -8.71 51.67 -6.30
N ILE A 16 -8.24 51.24 -5.12
CA ILE A 16 -7.02 50.43 -4.99
C ILE A 16 -7.41 49.01 -5.37
N ALA A 17 -7.20 48.65 -6.62
CA ALA A 17 -7.19 47.26 -7.06
C ALA A 17 -5.93 46.57 -6.49
N ALA A 18 -6.04 45.96 -5.32
CA ALA A 18 -5.04 45.02 -4.82
C ALA A 18 -5.05 43.78 -5.72
N GLY A 19 -4.19 43.78 -6.71
CA GLY A 19 -3.91 42.58 -7.51
C GLY A 19 -3.35 41.49 -6.59
N LEU A 20 -4.20 40.53 -6.19
CA LEU A 20 -3.73 39.25 -5.70
C LEU A 20 -2.98 38.61 -6.88
N ALA A 21 -1.65 38.74 -6.92
CA ALA A 21 -0.82 37.95 -7.74
C ALA A 21 -1.04 36.49 -7.28
N ALA A 22 -1.84 35.72 -8.04
CA ALA A 22 -1.91 34.30 -7.90
C ALA A 22 -0.47 33.80 -8.15
N VAL A 23 0.25 33.42 -7.10
CA VAL A 23 1.50 32.69 -7.23
C VAL A 23 1.12 31.43 -8.02
N PRO A 24 1.69 31.20 -9.21
CA PRO A 24 1.43 29.95 -9.92
C PRO A 24 1.82 28.83 -8.96
N ALA A 25 0.91 27.92 -8.68
CA ALA A 25 1.26 26.67 -8.01
C ALA A 25 2.35 26.03 -8.87
N GLU A 26 3.56 25.97 -8.33
CA GLU A 26 4.69 25.32 -9.01
C GLU A 26 4.25 23.87 -9.26
N ALA A 27 4.28 23.46 -10.52
CA ALA A 27 3.91 22.09 -10.87
C ALA A 27 4.88 21.15 -10.15
N ALA A 28 4.36 20.06 -9.55
CA ALA A 28 5.22 19.10 -8.88
C ALA A 28 6.26 18.52 -9.85
N ASP A 29 7.48 18.36 -9.35
CA ASP A 29 8.58 17.75 -10.10
C ASP A 29 8.46 16.24 -10.20
N LEU A 30 7.57 15.64 -9.40
CA LEU A 30 7.33 14.19 -9.34
C LEU A 30 5.91 13.91 -8.88
N VAL A 31 5.24 12.97 -9.53
CA VAL A 31 3.92 12.45 -9.11
C VAL A 31 4.04 10.98 -8.71
N LEU A 32 3.76 10.69 -7.44
CA LEU A 32 3.77 9.35 -6.86
C LEU A 32 2.34 8.77 -6.78
N TYR A 33 2.11 7.59 -7.34
CA TYR A 33 0.92 6.80 -7.06
C TYR A 33 1.28 5.67 -6.08
N THR A 34 0.56 5.59 -4.96
CA THR A 34 0.92 4.67 -3.88
C THR A 34 -0.28 3.99 -3.23
N SER A 35 -0.07 2.79 -2.71
CA SER A 35 -1.03 2.08 -1.86
C SER A 35 -0.70 2.17 -0.36
N GLN A 36 0.33 2.90 0.03
CA GLN A 36 0.64 3.14 1.43
C GLN A 36 -0.54 3.81 2.17
N PRO A 37 -0.70 3.64 3.49
CA PRO A 37 -1.55 4.51 4.29
C PRO A 37 -1.17 5.99 4.12
N ASN A 38 -2.13 6.91 4.28
CA ASN A 38 -1.88 8.34 4.08
C ASN A 38 -0.71 8.88 4.90
N GLU A 39 -0.62 8.51 6.18
CA GLU A 39 0.46 8.93 7.08
C GLU A 39 1.83 8.41 6.61
N ASP A 40 1.87 7.18 6.13
CA ASP A 40 3.11 6.55 5.65
C ASP A 40 3.54 7.12 4.29
N ALA A 41 2.59 7.40 3.40
CA ALA A 41 2.86 8.07 2.13
C ALA A 41 3.43 9.48 2.36
N GLN A 42 2.80 10.25 3.26
CA GLN A 42 3.28 11.58 3.63
C GLN A 42 4.69 11.51 4.22
N ALA A 43 4.94 10.61 5.18
CA ALA A 43 6.27 10.45 5.79
C ALA A 43 7.34 10.03 4.76
N THR A 44 6.98 9.19 3.79
CA THR A 44 7.89 8.78 2.70
C THR A 44 8.24 9.97 1.80
N VAL A 45 7.25 10.75 1.41
CA VAL A 45 7.42 11.96 0.58
C VAL A 45 8.21 13.04 1.32
N ASP A 46 7.86 13.33 2.56
CA ASP A 46 8.58 14.34 3.38
C ASP A 46 10.05 13.96 3.56
N GLY A 47 10.31 12.67 3.82
CA GLY A 47 11.66 12.16 3.95
C GLY A 47 12.47 12.29 2.66
N PHE A 48 11.84 12.04 1.50
CA PHE A 48 12.44 12.22 0.18
C PHE A 48 12.75 13.70 -0.09
N MET A 49 11.77 14.59 0.09
CA MET A 49 11.94 16.03 -0.13
C MET A 49 13.00 16.63 0.79
N ALA A 50 13.07 16.19 2.06
CA ALA A 50 14.11 16.60 2.99
C ALA A 50 15.52 16.11 2.59
N ALA A 51 15.62 15.02 1.84
CA ALA A 51 16.87 14.50 1.30
C ALA A 51 17.25 15.12 -0.06
N ASN A 52 16.27 15.68 -0.78
CA ASN A 52 16.41 16.25 -2.12
C ASN A 52 15.75 17.64 -2.19
N PRO A 53 16.34 18.65 -1.53
CA PRO A 53 15.78 20.01 -1.57
C PRO A 53 15.62 20.52 -3.00
N GLY A 54 14.45 21.10 -3.30
CA GLY A 54 14.11 21.62 -4.62
C GLY A 54 13.42 20.63 -5.54
N ILE A 55 13.03 19.43 -5.05
CA ILE A 55 12.13 18.50 -5.75
C ILE A 55 10.80 18.45 -4.99
N ALA A 56 9.75 18.99 -5.60
CA ALA A 56 8.39 18.90 -5.07
C ALA A 56 7.71 17.61 -5.51
N VAL A 57 6.98 16.96 -4.60
CA VAL A 57 6.28 15.70 -4.88
C VAL A 57 4.82 15.84 -4.57
N ASP A 58 3.97 15.60 -5.59
CA ASP A 58 2.54 15.31 -5.40
C ASP A 58 2.32 13.81 -5.33
N TRP A 59 1.30 13.40 -4.60
CA TRP A 59 0.98 11.99 -4.51
C TRP A 59 -0.52 11.71 -4.46
N VAL A 60 -0.89 10.54 -5.01
CA VAL A 60 -2.25 10.01 -5.01
C VAL A 60 -2.23 8.66 -4.30
N ARG A 61 -3.14 8.49 -3.35
CA ARG A 61 -3.25 7.27 -2.55
C ARG A 61 -4.64 6.64 -2.67
N ASP A 62 -4.66 5.35 -2.99
CA ASP A 62 -5.82 4.46 -2.79
C ASP A 62 -5.33 3.00 -2.67
N GLY A 63 -6.22 2.03 -2.47
CA GLY A 63 -5.86 0.61 -2.60
C GLY A 63 -5.31 0.29 -3.99
N THR A 64 -4.39 -0.67 -4.08
CA THR A 64 -3.72 -1.02 -5.34
C THR A 64 -4.68 -1.19 -6.53
N PRO A 65 -5.82 -1.90 -6.41
CA PRO A 65 -6.73 -2.07 -7.54
C PRO A 65 -7.29 -0.75 -8.09
N LYS A 66 -7.60 0.22 -7.21
CA LYS A 66 -8.11 1.54 -7.63
C LYS A 66 -7.01 2.41 -8.23
N ILE A 67 -5.82 2.40 -7.66
CA ILE A 67 -4.64 3.07 -8.24
C ILE A 67 -4.39 2.54 -9.66
N MET A 68 -4.45 1.22 -9.85
CA MET A 68 -4.23 0.61 -11.16
C MET A 68 -5.35 0.91 -12.15
N ALA A 69 -6.61 0.94 -11.71
CA ALA A 69 -7.74 1.34 -12.56
C ALA A 69 -7.60 2.80 -13.03
N LYS A 70 -7.18 3.71 -12.12
CA LYS A 70 -6.89 5.10 -12.45
C LYS A 70 -5.75 5.22 -13.48
N LEU A 71 -4.63 4.56 -13.22
CA LEU A 71 -3.48 4.57 -14.14
C LEU A 71 -3.84 4.02 -15.51
N GLN A 72 -4.59 2.91 -15.58
CA GLN A 72 -5.04 2.33 -16.84
C GLN A 72 -5.93 3.28 -17.64
N ALA A 73 -6.87 3.97 -16.98
CA ALA A 73 -7.73 4.96 -17.63
C ALA A 73 -6.89 6.12 -18.21
N GLU A 74 -5.87 6.59 -17.49
CA GLU A 74 -4.96 7.64 -17.94
C GLU A 74 -4.10 7.19 -19.13
N ILE A 75 -3.58 5.95 -19.09
CA ILE A 75 -2.83 5.35 -20.22
C ILE A 75 -3.73 5.25 -21.46
N GLN A 76 -4.98 4.79 -21.32
CA GLN A 76 -5.93 4.72 -22.43
C GLN A 76 -6.28 6.10 -23.00
N ALA A 77 -6.36 7.12 -22.15
CA ALA A 77 -6.54 8.50 -22.56
C ALA A 77 -5.29 9.15 -23.19
N GLY A 78 -4.15 8.45 -23.19
CA GLY A 78 -2.87 8.96 -23.69
C GLY A 78 -2.20 10.00 -22.80
N ASN A 79 -2.64 10.14 -21.54
CA ASN A 79 -2.13 11.15 -20.61
C ASN A 79 -1.93 10.57 -19.19
N PRO A 80 -1.00 9.59 -19.01
CA PRO A 80 -0.65 9.10 -17.68
C PRO A 80 0.02 10.23 -16.87
N VAL A 81 -0.44 10.41 -15.63
CA VAL A 81 0.00 11.51 -14.74
C VAL A 81 1.11 11.04 -13.80
N ALA A 82 1.08 9.78 -13.38
CA ALA A 82 2.07 9.26 -12.43
C ALA A 82 3.46 9.12 -13.09
N ASP A 83 4.49 9.44 -12.32
CA ASP A 83 5.89 9.17 -12.65
C ASP A 83 6.39 7.89 -12.00
N VAL A 84 5.98 7.66 -10.74
CA VAL A 84 6.44 6.55 -9.91
C VAL A 84 5.26 5.83 -9.28
N LEU A 85 5.36 4.50 -9.22
CA LEU A 85 4.47 3.63 -8.47
C LEU A 85 5.19 3.11 -7.23
N LEU A 86 4.49 3.09 -6.09
CA LEU A 86 4.90 2.41 -4.86
C LEU A 86 3.68 1.67 -4.31
N ILE A 87 3.50 0.41 -4.74
CA ILE A 87 2.26 -0.35 -4.54
C ILE A 87 2.51 -1.75 -3.98
N ALA A 88 1.60 -2.24 -3.15
CA ALA A 88 1.70 -3.54 -2.49
C ALA A 88 1.25 -4.70 -3.41
N ASP A 89 1.85 -4.79 -4.60
CA ASP A 89 1.52 -5.83 -5.58
C ASP A 89 2.61 -5.98 -6.66
N THR A 90 3.49 -6.97 -6.49
CA THR A 90 4.54 -7.30 -7.46
C THR A 90 3.96 -7.89 -8.75
N VAL A 91 2.86 -8.65 -8.66
CA VAL A 91 2.23 -9.32 -9.81
C VAL A 91 1.73 -8.29 -10.83
N THR A 92 1.14 -7.20 -10.34
CA THR A 92 0.72 -6.09 -11.21
C THR A 92 1.91 -5.40 -11.90
N LEU A 93 3.05 -5.26 -11.22
CA LEU A 93 4.25 -4.67 -11.83
C LEU A 93 4.86 -5.57 -12.90
N GLU A 94 4.81 -6.90 -12.73
CA GLU A 94 5.20 -7.81 -13.82
C GLU A 94 4.38 -7.58 -15.08
N ARG A 95 3.05 -7.44 -14.95
CA ARG A 95 2.19 -7.12 -16.10
C ARG A 95 2.58 -5.80 -16.77
N LEU A 96 2.80 -4.74 -15.97
CA LEU A 96 3.23 -3.45 -16.52
C LEU A 96 4.60 -3.53 -17.21
N LYS A 97 5.52 -4.37 -16.71
CA LYS A 97 6.80 -4.65 -17.35
C LYS A 97 6.60 -5.34 -18.69
N GLU A 98 5.80 -6.42 -18.74
CA GLU A 98 5.47 -7.14 -19.97
C GLU A 98 4.82 -6.22 -21.03
N ASP A 99 3.97 -5.29 -20.59
CA ASP A 99 3.33 -4.29 -21.44
C ASP A 99 4.26 -3.11 -21.84
N GLY A 100 5.53 -3.11 -21.42
CA GLY A 100 6.50 -2.05 -21.71
C GLY A 100 6.17 -0.71 -21.04
N LYS A 101 5.42 -0.74 -19.94
CA LYS A 101 4.97 0.48 -19.23
C LYS A 101 5.92 0.91 -18.09
N LEU A 102 6.95 0.13 -17.81
CA LEU A 102 7.98 0.47 -16.81
C LEU A 102 9.29 0.88 -17.50
N MET A 103 9.96 1.84 -16.88
CA MET A 103 11.30 2.26 -17.29
C MET A 103 12.33 1.46 -16.50
N ALA A 104 13.22 0.77 -17.19
CA ALA A 104 14.35 0.11 -16.57
C ALA A 104 15.34 1.14 -16.02
N TYR A 105 15.69 1.01 -14.76
CA TYR A 105 16.70 1.82 -14.08
C TYR A 105 17.51 0.97 -13.11
N LYS A 106 18.82 0.91 -13.31
CA LYS A 106 19.73 0.18 -12.41
C LYS A 106 20.17 1.10 -11.27
N SER A 107 19.44 1.05 -10.17
CA SER A 107 19.79 1.80 -8.96
C SER A 107 21.12 1.32 -8.40
N PRO A 108 22.03 2.24 -8.01
CA PRO A 108 23.27 1.88 -7.31
C PRO A 108 23.02 1.20 -5.96
N GLU A 109 21.85 1.44 -5.36
CA GLU A 109 21.45 0.83 -4.08
C GLU A 109 21.13 -0.66 -4.19
N ALA A 110 20.87 -1.19 -5.41
CA ALA A 110 20.54 -2.59 -5.64
C ALA A 110 21.59 -3.57 -5.08
N ALA A 111 22.87 -3.18 -5.03
CA ALA A 111 23.95 -3.99 -4.48
C ALA A 111 23.76 -4.36 -2.98
N ASN A 112 22.89 -3.63 -2.29
CA ASN A 112 22.57 -3.86 -0.88
C ASN A 112 21.31 -4.72 -0.66
N TYR A 113 20.76 -5.32 -1.72
CA TYR A 113 19.55 -6.12 -1.70
C TYR A 113 19.80 -7.54 -2.18
N ASP A 114 18.97 -8.48 -1.70
CA ASP A 114 18.94 -9.81 -2.28
C ASP A 114 18.43 -9.71 -3.73
N PRO A 115 19.12 -10.33 -4.71
CA PRO A 115 18.67 -10.35 -6.11
C PRO A 115 17.24 -10.88 -6.32
N ALA A 116 16.72 -11.67 -5.41
CA ALA A 116 15.33 -12.15 -5.44
C ALA A 116 14.29 -11.03 -5.11
N LEU A 117 14.74 -9.87 -4.63
CA LEU A 117 13.88 -8.77 -4.22
C LEU A 117 13.75 -7.64 -5.27
N TYR A 118 14.32 -7.81 -6.46
CA TYR A 118 14.17 -6.83 -7.53
C TYR A 118 14.22 -7.50 -8.91
N ASP A 119 13.68 -6.81 -9.88
CA ASP A 119 13.74 -7.27 -11.27
C ASP A 119 15.18 -7.17 -11.83
N ALA A 120 15.65 -8.20 -12.51
CA ALA A 120 17.02 -8.29 -13.04
C ALA A 120 17.32 -7.19 -14.05
N ASP A 121 16.32 -6.71 -14.80
CA ASP A 121 16.45 -5.61 -15.76
C ASP A 121 16.35 -4.24 -15.09
N GLY A 122 15.93 -4.19 -13.80
CA GLY A 122 15.76 -2.97 -13.04
C GLY A 122 14.43 -2.27 -13.28
N ALA A 123 13.37 -3.01 -13.66
CA ALA A 123 12.05 -2.44 -13.87
C ALA A 123 11.35 -2.08 -12.55
N TYR A 124 11.65 -2.78 -11.45
CA TYR A 124 11.12 -2.48 -10.11
C TYR A 124 12.02 -3.05 -9.02
N TYR A 125 11.88 -2.51 -7.81
CA TYR A 125 12.66 -2.87 -6.61
C TYR A 125 11.75 -2.99 -5.41
N SER A 126 11.86 -4.09 -4.66
CA SER A 126 11.20 -4.25 -3.37
C SER A 126 11.74 -3.26 -2.35
N THR A 127 10.84 -2.60 -1.62
CA THR A 127 11.24 -1.59 -0.63
C THR A 127 11.15 -2.09 0.80
N LYS A 128 10.28 -3.04 1.08
CA LYS A 128 10.03 -3.60 2.41
C LYS A 128 9.40 -4.97 2.31
N LEU A 129 9.34 -5.70 3.40
CA LEU A 129 8.57 -6.92 3.52
C LEU A 129 7.33 -6.62 4.38
N ILE A 130 6.16 -6.92 3.85
CA ILE A 130 4.88 -6.82 4.54
C ILE A 130 4.26 -8.22 4.52
N THR A 131 4.06 -8.82 5.69
CA THR A 131 3.45 -10.14 5.78
C THR A 131 1.97 -10.04 6.14
N THR A 132 1.16 -11.01 5.73
CA THR A 132 -0.22 -11.15 6.18
C THR A 132 -0.31 -12.29 7.17
N GLY A 133 -0.83 -12.00 8.36
CA GLY A 133 -1.03 -12.95 9.45
C GLY A 133 -2.43 -12.81 10.06
N ILE A 134 -2.59 -13.39 11.25
CA ILE A 134 -3.83 -13.35 12.01
C ILE A 134 -3.75 -12.27 13.08
N VAL A 135 -4.72 -11.35 13.11
CA VAL A 135 -4.96 -10.47 14.25
C VAL A 135 -6.14 -11.01 15.06
N TYR A 136 -6.06 -10.92 16.38
CA TYR A 136 -7.22 -11.19 17.20
C TYR A 136 -7.34 -10.18 18.36
N ASN A 137 -8.59 -9.93 18.78
CA ASN A 137 -8.85 -9.14 19.98
C ASN A 137 -8.47 -9.94 21.22
N THR A 138 -7.79 -9.34 22.19
CA THR A 138 -7.33 -10.03 23.40
C THR A 138 -8.47 -10.63 24.25
N ALA A 139 -9.69 -10.12 24.09
CA ALA A 139 -10.90 -10.67 24.72
C ALA A 139 -11.45 -11.93 24.03
N ALA A 140 -10.93 -12.28 22.83
CA ALA A 140 -11.37 -13.46 22.09
C ALA A 140 -11.09 -14.76 22.86
N SER A 141 -12.01 -15.72 22.82
CA SER A 141 -11.87 -17.01 23.54
C SER A 141 -10.82 -17.92 22.91
N LEU A 142 -10.81 -18.03 21.59
CA LEU A 142 -9.80 -18.79 20.83
C LEU A 142 -8.55 -17.93 20.66
N LYS A 143 -7.39 -18.51 20.92
CA LYS A 143 -6.07 -17.93 20.63
C LYS A 143 -5.49 -18.69 19.42
N PRO A 144 -5.67 -18.17 18.19
CA PRO A 144 -5.28 -18.90 16.98
C PRO A 144 -3.76 -18.99 16.86
N THR A 145 -3.27 -20.13 16.37
CA THR A 145 -1.86 -20.35 16.00
C THR A 145 -1.71 -20.80 14.55
N SER A 146 -2.83 -21.17 13.92
CA SER A 146 -2.91 -21.74 12.58
C SER A 146 -3.99 -21.02 11.77
N TRP A 147 -3.82 -20.92 10.46
CA TRP A 147 -4.87 -20.45 9.55
C TRP A 147 -6.16 -21.26 9.72
N LYS A 148 -6.04 -22.57 9.94
CA LYS A 148 -7.18 -23.48 10.11
C LYS A 148 -8.03 -23.16 11.34
N ASP A 149 -7.47 -22.49 12.34
CA ASP A 149 -8.21 -22.10 13.53
C ASP A 149 -9.36 -21.12 13.22
N LEU A 150 -9.21 -20.30 12.17
CA LEU A 150 -10.24 -19.36 11.76
C LEU A 150 -11.49 -20.04 11.14
N ALA A 151 -11.35 -21.30 10.72
CA ALA A 151 -12.47 -22.09 10.20
C ALA A 151 -13.15 -22.95 11.27
N LYS A 152 -12.66 -22.95 12.54
CA LYS A 152 -13.27 -23.68 13.65
C LYS A 152 -14.63 -23.10 14.07
N PRO A 153 -15.50 -23.90 14.66
CA PRO A 153 -16.81 -23.44 15.15
C PRO A 153 -16.73 -22.25 16.13
N GLU A 154 -15.67 -22.16 16.94
CA GLU A 154 -15.42 -21.09 17.89
C GLU A 154 -15.21 -19.71 17.22
N ALA A 155 -14.80 -19.72 15.96
CA ALA A 155 -14.60 -18.50 15.15
C ALA A 155 -15.82 -18.15 14.28
N LYS A 156 -16.92 -18.90 14.37
CA LYS A 156 -18.10 -18.72 13.51
C LYS A 156 -18.68 -17.31 13.59
N GLY A 157 -18.76 -16.65 12.43
CA GLY A 157 -19.28 -15.28 12.27
C GLY A 157 -18.37 -14.18 12.82
N LEU A 158 -17.20 -14.54 13.39
CA LEU A 158 -16.30 -13.63 14.08
C LEU A 158 -15.04 -13.26 13.28
N VAL A 159 -14.90 -13.77 12.05
CA VAL A 159 -13.73 -13.54 11.19
C VAL A 159 -14.00 -12.44 10.17
N ILE A 160 -13.04 -11.55 9.99
CA ILE A 160 -13.01 -10.55 8.90
C ILE A 160 -11.69 -10.61 8.15
N MET A 161 -11.72 -10.40 6.83
CA MET A 161 -10.53 -10.27 5.99
C MET A 161 -10.66 -9.10 5.02
N PRO A 162 -9.55 -8.53 4.51
CA PRO A 162 -9.62 -7.50 3.49
C PRO A 162 -10.04 -8.13 2.15
N SER A 163 -10.82 -7.38 1.36
CA SER A 163 -11.21 -7.81 0.03
C SER A 163 -10.04 -7.66 -0.95
N PRO A 164 -9.73 -8.66 -1.78
CA PRO A 164 -8.80 -8.53 -2.91
C PRO A 164 -9.18 -7.42 -3.90
N LEU A 165 -10.47 -7.04 -3.96
CA LEU A 165 -10.95 -5.93 -4.79
C LEU A 165 -10.57 -4.56 -4.23
N ALA A 166 -10.11 -4.50 -2.98
CA ALA A 166 -9.72 -3.26 -2.29
C ALA A 166 -8.25 -3.23 -1.85
N SER A 167 -7.56 -4.37 -1.86
CA SER A 167 -6.19 -4.51 -1.35
C SER A 167 -5.38 -5.49 -2.21
N GLY A 168 -4.27 -5.00 -2.79
CA GLY A 168 -3.32 -5.86 -3.50
C GLY A 168 -2.69 -6.91 -2.60
N ALA A 169 -2.34 -6.56 -1.36
CA ALA A 169 -1.84 -7.52 -0.38
C ALA A 169 -2.84 -8.65 -0.07
N ALA A 170 -4.15 -8.35 -0.10
CA ALA A 170 -5.19 -9.37 0.07
C ALA A 170 -5.28 -10.32 -1.13
N LEU A 171 -5.09 -9.81 -2.35
CA LEU A 171 -5.01 -10.66 -3.54
C LEU A 171 -3.81 -11.60 -3.47
N ILE A 172 -2.64 -11.06 -3.19
CA ILE A 172 -1.41 -11.85 -3.00
C ILE A 172 -1.58 -12.90 -1.89
N HIS A 173 -2.23 -12.52 -0.78
CA HIS A 173 -2.52 -13.46 0.31
C HIS A 173 -3.42 -14.61 -0.15
N ALA A 174 -4.53 -14.29 -0.83
CA ALA A 174 -5.45 -15.31 -1.34
C ALA A 174 -4.75 -16.27 -2.33
N GLN A 175 -3.97 -15.72 -3.26
CA GLN A 175 -3.21 -16.51 -4.24
C GLN A 175 -2.12 -17.36 -3.57
N THR A 176 -1.46 -16.86 -2.55
CA THR A 176 -0.44 -17.61 -1.81
C THR A 176 -1.09 -18.80 -1.09
N LEU A 177 -2.18 -18.57 -0.33
CA LEU A 177 -2.87 -19.66 0.38
C LEU A 177 -3.54 -20.64 -0.57
N ALA A 178 -4.01 -20.18 -1.75
CA ALA A 178 -4.57 -21.06 -2.77
C ALA A 178 -3.57 -22.13 -3.26
N GLY A 179 -2.27 -21.85 -3.16
CA GLY A 179 -1.20 -22.79 -3.52
C GLY A 179 -0.70 -23.69 -2.37
N VAL A 180 -1.29 -23.60 -1.17
CA VAL A 180 -0.83 -24.36 0.01
C VAL A 180 -1.71 -25.55 0.28
N ASP A 181 -1.09 -26.73 0.39
CA ASP A 181 -1.79 -27.98 0.69
C ASP A 181 -2.60 -27.88 2.01
N GLY A 182 -3.86 -28.26 1.94
CA GLY A 182 -4.77 -28.25 3.08
C GLY A 182 -5.32 -26.85 3.46
N LEU A 183 -5.02 -25.83 2.66
CA LEU A 183 -5.65 -24.51 2.67
C LEU A 183 -6.43 -24.32 1.35
N GLY A 184 -5.88 -23.66 0.35
CA GLY A 184 -6.51 -23.55 -0.96
C GLY A 184 -7.86 -22.81 -0.96
N TRP A 185 -8.59 -22.91 -2.06
CA TRP A 185 -9.93 -22.34 -2.21
C TRP A 185 -10.98 -23.05 -1.34
N ASP A 186 -10.75 -24.33 -0.98
CA ASP A 186 -11.65 -25.05 -0.05
C ASP A 186 -11.58 -24.45 1.36
N TYR A 187 -10.42 -23.95 1.80
CA TYR A 187 -10.30 -23.21 3.04
C TYR A 187 -11.10 -21.89 3.02
N TYR A 188 -11.00 -21.11 1.94
CA TYR A 188 -11.81 -19.90 1.77
C TYR A 188 -13.30 -20.20 1.74
N LYS A 189 -13.71 -21.29 1.10
CA LYS A 189 -15.08 -21.78 1.11
C LYS A 189 -15.55 -22.16 2.53
N ALA A 190 -14.71 -22.86 3.28
CA ALA A 190 -15.01 -23.22 4.67
C ALA A 190 -15.16 -21.97 5.55
N LEU A 191 -14.29 -20.96 5.38
CA LEU A 191 -14.41 -19.67 6.06
C LEU A 191 -15.73 -18.96 5.71
N ALA A 192 -16.12 -18.92 4.45
CA ALA A 192 -17.39 -18.32 4.02
C ALA A 192 -18.59 -19.05 4.65
N GLN A 193 -18.57 -20.38 4.63
CA GLN A 193 -19.61 -21.21 5.31
C GLN A 193 -19.64 -21.00 6.81
N ASN A 194 -18.50 -20.70 7.43
CA ASN A 194 -18.38 -20.35 8.84
C ASN A 194 -18.75 -18.87 9.14
N GLY A 195 -19.24 -18.13 8.14
CA GLY A 195 -19.71 -16.76 8.28
C GLY A 195 -18.59 -15.71 8.34
N ALA A 196 -17.41 -16.02 7.85
CA ALA A 196 -16.36 -15.01 7.66
C ALA A 196 -16.80 -13.99 6.60
N VAL A 197 -16.41 -12.73 6.79
CA VAL A 197 -16.73 -11.63 5.87
C VAL A 197 -15.47 -11.04 5.27
N ALA A 198 -15.57 -10.64 4.02
CA ALA A 198 -14.55 -9.83 3.36
C ALA A 198 -15.09 -8.41 3.17
N ALA A 199 -14.39 -7.41 3.68
CA ALA A 199 -14.88 -6.03 3.63
C ALA A 199 -13.73 -5.02 3.57
N GLY A 200 -13.80 -4.11 2.60
CA GLY A 200 -12.83 -3.02 2.46
C GLY A 200 -11.37 -3.49 2.38
N GLY A 201 -10.45 -2.66 2.86
CA GLY A 201 -9.02 -2.99 2.97
C GLY A 201 -8.60 -3.33 4.41
N ASN A 202 -7.29 -3.45 4.63
CA ASN A 202 -6.71 -3.78 5.93
C ASN A 202 -7.12 -2.82 7.07
N GLY A 203 -7.34 -1.52 6.77
CA GLY A 203 -7.81 -0.56 7.77
C GLY A 203 -9.20 -0.90 8.33
N GLN A 204 -10.10 -1.46 7.52
CA GLN A 204 -11.41 -1.92 7.98
C GLN A 204 -11.27 -3.13 8.91
N VAL A 205 -10.41 -4.09 8.56
CA VAL A 205 -10.11 -5.25 9.42
C VAL A 205 -9.57 -4.80 10.78
N LEU A 206 -8.56 -3.92 10.77
CA LEU A 206 -7.99 -3.37 12.00
C LEU A 206 -9.06 -2.76 12.90
N LYS A 207 -9.89 -1.89 12.33
CA LYS A 207 -10.96 -1.20 13.07
C LYS A 207 -11.95 -2.19 13.68
N SER A 208 -12.44 -3.18 12.91
CA SER A 208 -13.43 -4.16 13.38
C SER A 208 -12.87 -5.06 14.49
N VAL A 209 -11.58 -5.46 14.40
CA VAL A 209 -10.99 -6.32 15.45
C VAL A 209 -10.60 -5.51 16.68
N ALA A 210 -10.05 -4.31 16.52
CA ALA A 210 -9.69 -3.45 17.65
C ALA A 210 -10.92 -3.04 18.48
N SER A 211 -12.06 -2.78 17.83
CA SER A 211 -13.32 -2.46 18.52
C SER A 211 -14.03 -3.67 19.14
N GLY A 212 -13.61 -4.90 18.81
CA GLY A 212 -14.29 -6.13 19.24
C GLY A 212 -15.55 -6.49 18.46
N GLU A 213 -15.87 -5.75 17.36
CA GLU A 213 -16.96 -6.12 16.43
C GLU A 213 -16.72 -7.49 15.80
N LYS A 214 -15.47 -7.77 15.46
CA LYS A 214 -14.97 -9.09 15.05
C LYS A 214 -13.88 -9.51 16.02
N ALA A 215 -13.81 -10.81 16.30
CA ALA A 215 -12.78 -11.33 17.20
C ALA A 215 -11.45 -11.59 16.50
N TYR A 216 -11.50 -11.91 15.21
CA TYR A 216 -10.37 -12.38 14.41
C TYR A 216 -10.32 -11.69 13.07
N GLY A 217 -9.11 -11.47 12.55
CA GLY A 217 -8.92 -10.95 11.22
C GLY A 217 -7.68 -11.48 10.53
N MET A 218 -7.71 -11.49 9.20
CA MET A 218 -6.52 -11.59 8.37
C MET A 218 -6.07 -10.17 8.04
N ILE A 219 -4.81 -9.83 8.27
CA ILE A 219 -4.34 -8.45 8.13
C ILE A 219 -2.82 -8.40 7.88
N VAL A 220 -2.35 -7.35 7.25
CA VAL A 220 -0.93 -7.05 7.17
C VAL A 220 -0.33 -6.72 8.54
N ASP A 221 0.87 -7.18 8.79
CA ASP A 221 1.54 -7.26 10.09
C ASP A 221 1.73 -5.93 10.83
N TYR A 222 2.24 -4.90 10.15
CA TYR A 222 2.62 -3.64 10.79
C TYR A 222 1.44 -2.89 11.44
N MET A 223 0.23 -3.04 10.90
CA MET A 223 -0.93 -2.30 11.40
C MET A 223 -1.34 -2.72 12.82
N PRO A 224 -1.63 -4.01 13.10
CA PRO A 224 -1.97 -4.42 14.46
C PRO A 224 -0.79 -4.29 15.41
N LEU A 225 0.44 -4.47 14.98
CA LEU A 225 1.63 -4.32 15.83
C LEU A 225 1.82 -2.87 16.27
N ARG A 226 1.61 -1.89 15.38
CA ARG A 226 1.61 -0.45 15.74
C ARG A 226 0.52 -0.12 16.77
N GLU A 227 -0.69 -0.60 16.56
CA GLU A 227 -1.81 -0.32 17.46
C GLU A 227 -1.64 -1.04 18.81
N LYS A 228 -1.12 -2.26 18.83
CA LYS A 228 -0.74 -2.97 20.05
C LYS A 228 0.29 -2.17 20.85
N ALA A 229 1.32 -1.63 20.20
CA ALA A 229 2.33 -0.79 20.85
C ALA A 229 1.74 0.49 21.49
N LYS A 230 0.59 0.96 20.97
CA LYS A 230 -0.18 2.09 21.55
C LYS A 230 -1.19 1.64 22.63
N GLY A 231 -1.25 0.35 22.96
CA GLY A 231 -2.12 -0.21 23.99
C GLY A 231 -3.48 -0.73 23.49
N ALA A 232 -3.68 -0.87 22.18
CA ALA A 232 -4.89 -1.50 21.67
C ALA A 232 -4.98 -2.98 22.12
N PRO A 233 -6.18 -3.52 22.39
CA PRO A 233 -6.39 -4.89 22.86
C PRO A 233 -6.24 -5.89 21.69
N LEU A 234 -5.09 -5.93 21.07
CA LEU A 234 -4.79 -6.73 19.90
C LEU A 234 -3.58 -7.62 20.12
N GLU A 235 -3.63 -8.81 19.52
CA GLU A 235 -2.48 -9.67 19.30
C GLU A 235 -2.35 -9.98 17.81
N PHE A 236 -1.10 -10.12 17.35
CA PHE A 236 -0.80 -10.54 16.00
C PHE A 236 -0.02 -11.86 16.01
N VAL A 237 -0.40 -12.76 15.13
CA VAL A 237 0.16 -14.11 15.04
C VAL A 237 0.72 -14.33 13.64
N PHE A 238 1.93 -14.85 13.57
CA PHE A 238 2.50 -15.49 12.40
C PHE A 238 2.10 -16.98 12.44
N PRO A 239 1.12 -17.42 11.61
CA PRO A 239 0.63 -18.79 11.68
C PRO A 239 1.72 -19.83 11.39
N GLU A 240 1.60 -21.01 12.01
CA GLU A 240 2.61 -22.10 11.91
C GLU A 240 2.81 -22.63 10.49
N GLU A 241 1.78 -22.56 9.63
CA GLU A 241 1.91 -22.91 8.22
C GLU A 241 2.81 -21.92 7.48
N GLY A 242 2.89 -20.68 7.96
CA GLY A 242 3.61 -19.56 7.38
C GLY A 242 2.67 -18.43 6.94
N VAL A 243 3.27 -17.35 6.46
CA VAL A 243 2.60 -16.11 6.03
C VAL A 243 2.83 -15.84 4.56
N SER A 244 1.87 -15.21 3.90
CA SER A 244 2.14 -14.58 2.61
C SER A 244 2.93 -13.27 2.82
N ALA A 245 3.64 -12.84 1.80
CA ALA A 245 4.39 -11.60 1.85
C ALA A 245 4.23 -10.79 0.57
N VAL A 246 4.15 -9.48 0.72
CA VAL A 246 4.29 -8.51 -0.36
C VAL A 246 5.48 -7.61 -0.06
N THR A 247 6.15 -7.14 -1.11
CA THR A 247 7.40 -6.39 -0.94
C THR A 247 7.22 -4.89 -1.21
N GLU A 248 6.00 -4.47 -1.49
CA GLU A 248 5.62 -3.09 -1.86
C GLU A 248 6.67 -2.42 -2.75
N PRO A 249 6.82 -2.93 -3.98
CA PRO A 249 7.89 -2.48 -4.86
C PRO A 249 7.66 -1.05 -5.37
N VAL A 250 8.78 -0.38 -5.67
CA VAL A 250 8.86 0.90 -6.37
C VAL A 250 9.21 0.68 -7.84
N ALA A 251 8.53 1.38 -8.75
CA ALA A 251 8.79 1.34 -10.19
C ALA A 251 8.62 2.72 -10.82
N ILE A 252 9.36 3.00 -11.88
CA ILE A 252 9.24 4.22 -12.67
C ILE A 252 8.40 3.92 -13.91
N LEU A 253 7.42 4.77 -14.23
CA LEU A 253 6.65 4.62 -15.46
C LEU A 253 7.46 5.07 -16.68
N SER A 254 7.36 4.32 -17.77
CA SER A 254 8.06 4.66 -19.05
C SER A 254 7.56 5.97 -19.68
N SER A 255 6.37 6.43 -19.27
CA SER A 255 5.75 7.68 -19.71
C SER A 255 6.22 8.92 -18.94
N THR A 256 7.02 8.75 -17.88
CA THR A 256 7.48 9.89 -17.06
C THR A 256 8.23 10.93 -17.88
N LYS A 257 7.97 12.20 -17.58
CA LYS A 257 8.74 13.35 -18.10
C LYS A 257 9.77 13.84 -17.07
N HIS A 258 9.76 13.26 -15.88
CA HIS A 258 10.57 13.66 -14.70
C HIS A 258 11.55 12.54 -14.30
N ALA A 259 12.19 11.90 -15.30
CA ALA A 259 13.01 10.70 -15.10
C ALA A 259 14.12 10.87 -14.05
N ASP A 260 14.75 12.04 -13.97
CA ASP A 260 15.82 12.27 -12.98
C ASP A 260 15.29 12.37 -11.56
N ALA A 261 14.14 13.02 -11.34
CA ALA A 261 13.47 13.04 -10.03
C ALA A 261 12.97 11.64 -9.64
N ALA A 262 12.42 10.89 -10.60
CA ALA A 262 11.96 9.51 -10.40
C ALA A 262 13.10 8.56 -10.00
N ARG A 263 14.26 8.65 -10.64
CA ARG A 263 15.47 7.88 -10.27
C ARG A 263 15.95 8.22 -8.85
N LYS A 264 16.00 9.51 -8.51
CA LYS A 264 16.35 9.95 -7.14
C LYS A 264 15.35 9.43 -6.11
N PHE A 265 14.06 9.37 -6.45
CA PHE A 265 13.06 8.80 -5.55
C PHE A 265 13.30 7.30 -5.33
N VAL A 266 13.56 6.53 -6.38
CA VAL A 266 13.92 5.11 -6.27
C VAL A 266 15.16 4.94 -5.40
N ASP A 267 16.24 5.69 -5.69
CA ASP A 267 17.47 5.61 -4.91
C ASP A 267 17.24 5.96 -3.44
N TYR A 268 16.42 6.98 -3.16
CA TYR A 268 16.10 7.37 -1.79
C TYR A 268 15.36 6.27 -1.03
N VAL A 269 14.29 5.69 -1.58
CA VAL A 269 13.52 4.66 -0.86
C VAL A 269 14.32 3.38 -0.66
N LEU A 270 15.33 3.13 -1.50
CA LEU A 270 16.27 2.02 -1.38
C LEU A 270 17.49 2.34 -0.51
N SER A 271 17.78 3.61 -0.26
CA SER A 271 18.93 4.02 0.57
C SER A 271 18.75 3.59 2.02
N GLU A 272 19.83 3.53 2.78
CA GLU A 272 19.78 3.27 4.21
C GLU A 272 18.86 4.25 4.94
N LYS A 273 18.91 5.56 4.58
CA LYS A 273 18.06 6.60 5.17
C LYS A 273 16.56 6.36 4.90
N GLY A 274 16.21 6.03 3.67
CA GLY A 274 14.83 5.69 3.30
C GLY A 274 14.34 4.44 4.03
N GLN A 275 15.18 3.42 4.10
CA GLN A 275 14.86 2.17 4.81
C GLN A 275 14.75 2.37 6.33
N GLN A 276 15.56 3.22 6.95
CA GLN A 276 15.37 3.64 8.34
C GLN A 276 14.03 4.34 8.55
N GLY A 277 13.57 5.11 7.56
CA GLY A 277 12.22 5.69 7.54
C GLY A 277 11.15 4.61 7.60
N PHE A 278 11.26 3.56 6.78
CA PHE A 278 10.31 2.43 6.81
C PHE A 278 10.36 1.64 8.13
N VAL A 279 11.54 1.45 8.72
CA VAL A 279 11.65 0.82 10.05
C VAL A 279 10.91 1.64 11.11
N LYS A 280 11.05 2.98 11.11
CA LYS A 280 10.31 3.87 12.03
C LYS A 280 8.80 3.79 11.83
N LEU A 281 8.36 3.55 10.61
CA LEU A 281 6.95 3.29 10.28
C LEU A 281 6.53 1.85 10.60
N GLY A 282 7.39 1.02 11.21
CA GLY A 282 7.08 -0.34 11.63
C GLY A 282 7.10 -1.37 10.49
N TYR A 283 7.78 -1.12 9.39
CA TYR A 283 7.96 -2.07 8.30
C TYR A 283 9.27 -2.83 8.41
N ILE A 284 9.27 -4.10 8.04
CA ILE A 284 10.49 -4.89 7.88
C ILE A 284 11.24 -4.36 6.65
N PRO A 285 12.48 -3.87 6.78
CA PRO A 285 13.25 -3.33 5.66
C PRO A 285 13.63 -4.44 4.67
N ALA A 286 13.64 -4.11 3.36
CA ALA A 286 14.12 -5.03 2.34
C ALA A 286 15.66 -5.03 2.23
N ARG A 287 16.31 -3.93 2.62
CA ARG A 287 17.77 -3.77 2.58
C ARG A 287 18.47 -4.77 3.51
N ASN A 288 19.54 -5.39 3.04
CA ASN A 288 20.35 -6.31 3.82
C ASN A 288 21.01 -5.63 5.03
N GLY A 289 21.21 -6.38 6.11
CA GLY A 289 21.92 -5.90 7.30
C GLY A 289 21.09 -5.00 8.23
N MET A 290 19.84 -4.70 7.92
CA MET A 290 18.96 -3.90 8.78
C MET A 290 18.06 -4.80 9.64
N ALA A 291 17.89 -4.44 10.90
CA ALA A 291 16.99 -5.17 11.82
C ALA A 291 15.52 -4.87 11.52
N ALA A 292 14.66 -5.86 11.78
CA ALA A 292 13.22 -5.66 11.82
C ALA A 292 12.83 -4.70 12.97
N PRO A 293 11.67 -4.00 12.87
CA PRO A 293 11.19 -3.15 13.94
C PRO A 293 10.93 -3.92 15.25
N GLU A 294 10.88 -3.18 16.36
CA GLU A 294 10.46 -3.75 17.64
C GLU A 294 9.07 -4.41 17.55
N GLY A 295 8.91 -5.56 18.22
CA GLY A 295 7.66 -6.34 18.18
C GLY A 295 7.61 -7.37 17.06
N PHE A 296 8.54 -7.35 16.10
CA PHE A 296 8.66 -8.39 15.08
C PHE A 296 9.66 -9.48 15.50
N PRO A 297 9.45 -10.74 15.07
CA PRO A 297 10.51 -11.73 15.12
C PRO A 297 11.64 -11.33 14.16
N PRO A 298 12.87 -11.84 14.35
CA PRO A 298 13.93 -11.72 13.38
C PRO A 298 13.45 -12.17 11.98
N ARG A 299 13.86 -11.45 10.92
CA ARG A 299 13.38 -11.71 9.54
C ARG A 299 13.57 -13.17 9.11
N ASP A 300 14.68 -13.79 9.50
CA ASP A 300 15.00 -15.21 9.20
C ASP A 300 14.11 -16.22 9.96
N LYS A 301 13.35 -15.77 10.95
CA LYS A 301 12.37 -16.58 11.71
C LYS A 301 10.96 -16.48 11.17
N ILE A 302 10.70 -15.56 10.25
CA ILE A 302 9.38 -15.42 9.61
C ILE A 302 9.32 -16.43 8.46
N LYS A 303 8.47 -17.45 8.61
CA LYS A 303 8.23 -18.46 7.58
C LYS A 303 7.35 -17.87 6.49
N VAL A 304 7.96 -17.41 5.41
CA VAL A 304 7.24 -16.89 4.24
C VAL A 304 6.87 -18.05 3.30
N LEU A 305 5.59 -18.10 2.94
CA LEU A 305 5.07 -19.06 1.95
C LEU A 305 5.46 -18.62 0.53
N PRO A 306 5.86 -19.55 -0.34
CA PRO A 306 6.25 -19.20 -1.70
C PRO A 306 5.03 -18.76 -2.53
N LEU A 307 5.22 -17.76 -3.38
CA LEU A 307 4.29 -17.36 -4.42
C LEU A 307 5.00 -17.44 -5.77
N ASN A 308 4.40 -18.16 -6.72
CA ASN A 308 4.82 -18.09 -8.11
C ASN A 308 4.15 -16.90 -8.79
N ALA A 309 4.86 -15.79 -8.92
CA ALA A 309 4.32 -14.53 -9.45
C ALA A 309 3.75 -14.67 -10.87
N ALA A 310 4.41 -15.43 -11.76
CA ALA A 310 3.93 -15.63 -13.13
C ALA A 310 2.64 -16.47 -13.17
N ALA A 311 2.52 -17.49 -12.32
CA ALA A 311 1.28 -18.26 -12.18
C ALA A 311 0.16 -17.41 -11.57
N ALA A 312 0.47 -16.63 -10.53
CA ALA A 312 -0.46 -15.70 -9.88
C ALA A 312 -0.98 -14.64 -10.86
N LEU A 313 -0.12 -14.09 -11.72
CA LEU A 313 -0.52 -13.15 -12.76
C LEU A 313 -1.55 -13.76 -13.72
N LYS A 314 -1.28 -14.98 -14.21
CA LYS A 314 -2.18 -15.69 -15.12
C LYS A 314 -3.52 -16.05 -14.46
N ALA A 315 -3.52 -16.34 -13.17
CA ALA A 315 -4.71 -16.76 -12.41
C ALA A 315 -5.52 -15.56 -11.87
N SER A 316 -4.98 -14.34 -11.85
CA SER A 316 -5.54 -13.18 -11.12
C SER A 316 -7.02 -12.94 -11.40
N ASP A 317 -7.47 -12.93 -12.66
CA ASP A 317 -8.87 -12.68 -13.02
C ASP A 317 -9.79 -13.82 -12.54
N GLN A 318 -9.31 -15.06 -12.61
CA GLN A 318 -10.06 -16.22 -12.12
C GLN A 318 -10.13 -16.24 -10.61
N ASP A 319 -9.04 -15.89 -9.93
CA ASP A 319 -8.96 -15.83 -8.47
C ASP A 319 -9.90 -14.75 -7.92
N LEU A 320 -9.92 -13.56 -8.53
CA LEU A 320 -10.87 -12.49 -8.17
C LEU A 320 -12.33 -12.93 -8.37
N LYS A 321 -12.65 -13.63 -9.45
CA LYS A 321 -13.99 -14.19 -9.69
C LYS A 321 -14.35 -15.23 -8.63
N THR A 322 -13.42 -16.15 -8.33
CA THR A 322 -13.61 -17.19 -7.31
C THR A 322 -13.86 -16.56 -5.96
N PHE A 323 -13.03 -15.60 -5.55
CA PHE A 323 -13.20 -14.89 -4.28
C PHE A 323 -14.56 -14.15 -4.23
N SER A 324 -14.90 -13.42 -5.30
CA SER A 324 -16.16 -12.67 -5.36
C SER A 324 -17.38 -13.58 -5.32
N SER A 325 -17.29 -14.81 -5.85
CA SER A 325 -18.38 -15.79 -5.77
C SER A 325 -18.63 -16.29 -4.34
N LEU A 326 -17.60 -16.28 -3.48
CA LEU A 326 -17.68 -16.73 -2.08
C LEU A 326 -18.11 -15.60 -1.13
N TYR A 327 -17.68 -14.36 -1.38
CA TYR A 327 -17.83 -13.25 -0.44
C TYR A 327 -18.59 -12.03 -0.99
N GLY A 328 -18.99 -12.07 -2.25
CA GLY A 328 -19.58 -10.93 -2.94
C GLY A 328 -18.53 -9.98 -3.53
N ALA A 329 -19.02 -9.03 -4.32
CA ALA A 329 -18.18 -8.02 -5.02
C ALA A 329 -18.01 -6.72 -4.22
N ASN A 330 -18.03 -6.79 -2.89
CA ASN A 330 -17.99 -5.62 -2.00
C ASN A 330 -16.55 -5.14 -1.71
#